data_91a237791c11ea38056aed4911903cb4
#
_entry.id   91a237791c11ea38056aed4911903cb4
#
_cell.length_a   1.000
_cell.length_b   1.000
_cell.length_c   1.000
_cell.angle_alpha   90.00
_cell.angle_beta   90.00
_cell.angle_gamma   90.00
#
_symmetry.space_group_name_H-M   'P 1'
#
loop_
_entity.id
_entity.type
_entity.pdbx_description
1 polymer ?
#
loop_
_entity_poly.entity_id
_entity_poly.type
_entity_poly.pdbx_seq_one_letter_code
_entity_poly.pdbx_strand_id
1 'polypeptide(L)'
;MSKTYIIAEAGVNHNGDLDRAKEMILTAKKAGVDAVKFQTVVTENLVSMEAPKAVYQKRATENEETQYQMLKKLELSFEDFIQLSNLSNEIGIDFLSTPFDEDSIAFLAELPMKFWKIPSGEITNRPYLLKIA
;
A
#
# COMPACT_ATOMS: atom_id res chain seq x y z
N MET A 1 -21.25 12.86 20.21
CA MET A 1 -21.20 11.79 19.19
C MET A 1 -19.74 11.56 18.79
N SER A 2 -19.32 10.32 18.67
CA SER A 2 -18.00 10.00 18.12
C SER A 2 -17.94 10.39 16.64
N LYS A 3 -16.88 11.13 16.24
CA LYS A 3 -16.65 11.47 14.83
C LYS A 3 -16.26 10.18 14.07
N THR A 4 -16.87 9.97 12.91
CA THR A 4 -16.45 8.89 12.00
C THR A 4 -15.04 9.16 11.48
N TYR A 5 -14.15 8.17 11.58
CA TYR A 5 -12.80 8.24 11.04
C TYR A 5 -12.81 7.79 9.57
N ILE A 6 -12.41 8.68 8.68
CA ILE A 6 -12.51 8.49 7.23
C ILE A 6 -11.12 8.23 6.67
N ILE A 7 -10.95 7.12 5.96
CA ILE A 7 -9.70 6.71 5.32
C ILE A 7 -9.87 6.78 3.80
N ALA A 8 -9.06 7.59 3.14
CA ALA A 8 -8.97 7.59 1.69
C ALA A 8 -8.06 6.44 1.23
N GLU A 9 -8.58 5.60 0.35
CA GLU A 9 -7.82 4.49 -0.23
C GLU A 9 -7.03 4.96 -1.46
N ALA A 10 -5.74 5.16 -1.30
CA ALA A 10 -4.81 5.42 -2.40
C ALA A 10 -4.37 4.11 -3.08
N GLY A 11 -4.17 3.06 -2.28
CA GLY A 11 -3.79 1.74 -2.77
C GLY A 11 -2.50 1.79 -3.58
N VAL A 12 -2.54 1.29 -4.82
CA VAL A 12 -1.45 1.33 -5.81
C VAL A 12 -1.77 2.25 -6.99
N ASN A 13 -2.76 3.13 -6.87
CA ASN A 13 -3.20 4.01 -7.95
C ASN A 13 -2.15 5.07 -8.37
N HIS A 14 -1.07 5.19 -7.61
CA HIS A 14 0.12 5.96 -7.97
C HIS A 14 0.89 5.37 -9.16
N ASN A 15 0.65 4.09 -9.53
CA ASN A 15 1.33 3.39 -10.63
C ASN A 15 2.88 3.41 -10.53
N GLY A 16 3.45 3.27 -9.33
CA GLY A 16 4.89 3.34 -9.11
C GLY A 16 5.50 4.74 -9.22
N ASP A 17 4.68 5.77 -9.28
CA ASP A 17 5.11 7.17 -9.38
C ASP A 17 4.99 7.86 -8.01
N LEU A 18 6.14 8.22 -7.45
CA LEU A 18 6.21 8.87 -6.14
C LEU A 18 5.55 10.25 -6.13
N ASP A 19 5.69 11.04 -7.18
CA ASP A 19 5.10 12.39 -7.23
C ASP A 19 3.57 12.29 -7.28
N ARG A 20 3.03 11.34 -8.04
CA ARG A 20 1.60 11.02 -8.03
C ARG A 20 1.13 10.57 -6.64
N ALA A 21 1.90 9.72 -5.95
CA ALA A 21 1.57 9.31 -4.59
C ALA A 21 1.52 10.51 -3.62
N LYS A 22 2.45 11.46 -3.74
CA LYS A 22 2.44 12.72 -2.98
C LYS A 22 1.20 13.57 -3.29
N GLU A 23 0.84 13.70 -4.57
CA GLU A 23 -0.40 14.40 -4.97
C GLU A 23 -1.67 13.76 -4.39
N MET A 24 -1.71 12.43 -4.29
CA MET A 24 -2.82 11.72 -3.67
C MET A 24 -2.95 12.06 -2.18
N ILE A 25 -1.84 12.18 -1.45
CA ILE A 25 -1.82 12.61 -0.04
C ILE A 25 -2.37 14.05 0.08
N LEU A 26 -1.88 14.97 -0.75
CA LEU A 26 -2.33 16.38 -0.75
C LEU A 26 -3.83 16.49 -1.06
N THR A 27 -4.30 15.70 -2.03
CA THR A 27 -5.72 15.65 -2.41
C THR A 27 -6.58 15.07 -1.28
N ALA A 28 -6.14 13.99 -0.64
CA ALA A 28 -6.82 13.42 0.52
C ALA A 28 -6.92 14.42 1.68
N LYS A 29 -5.83 15.13 1.97
CA LYS A 29 -5.83 16.21 2.97
C LYS A 29 -6.82 17.32 2.63
N LYS A 30 -6.83 17.78 1.37
CA LYS A 30 -7.76 18.80 0.90
C LYS A 30 -9.23 18.36 0.98
N ALA A 31 -9.49 17.07 0.76
CA ALA A 31 -10.83 16.49 0.91
C ALA A 31 -11.30 16.38 2.37
N GLY A 32 -10.42 16.61 3.35
CA GLY A 32 -10.75 16.63 4.77
C GLY A 32 -10.90 15.25 5.41
N VAL A 33 -10.33 14.22 4.82
CA VAL A 33 -10.30 12.87 5.41
C VAL A 33 -9.26 12.78 6.53
N ASP A 34 -9.39 11.79 7.40
CA ASP A 34 -8.54 11.64 8.57
C ASP A 34 -7.22 10.92 8.24
N ALA A 35 -7.25 9.98 7.28
CA ALA A 35 -6.08 9.22 6.84
C ALA A 35 -6.06 8.97 5.34
N VAL A 36 -4.86 8.71 4.81
CA VAL A 36 -4.64 8.14 3.48
C VAL A 36 -3.97 6.77 3.63
N LYS A 37 -4.42 5.77 2.87
CA LYS A 37 -3.93 4.40 2.95
C LYS A 37 -3.38 3.90 1.62
N PHE A 38 -2.15 3.40 1.66
CA PHE A 38 -1.42 2.77 0.57
C PHE A 38 -1.35 1.25 0.75
N GLN A 39 -0.62 0.60 -0.16
CA GLN A 39 -0.24 -0.81 -0.09
C GLN A 39 1.28 -0.90 -0.21
N THR A 40 1.90 -1.66 0.68
CA THR A 40 3.35 -1.89 0.67
C THR A 40 3.62 -3.34 0.37
N VAL A 41 4.42 -3.59 -0.64
CA VAL A 41 4.77 -4.93 -1.12
C VAL A 41 6.19 -4.95 -1.64
N VAL A 42 6.89 -6.04 -1.34
CA VAL A 42 8.10 -6.46 -2.04
C VAL A 42 7.68 -7.55 -3.02
N THR A 43 7.63 -7.23 -4.30
CA THR A 43 7.03 -8.09 -5.33
C THR A 43 7.68 -9.47 -5.37
N GLU A 44 9.00 -9.55 -5.14
CA GLU A 44 9.77 -10.78 -5.07
C GLU A 44 9.26 -11.76 -4.00
N ASN A 45 8.69 -11.23 -2.92
CA ASN A 45 8.16 -12.03 -1.81
C ASN A 45 6.72 -12.51 -2.06
N LEU A 46 6.02 -11.90 -3.01
CA LEU A 46 4.59 -12.16 -3.24
C LEU A 46 4.33 -13.13 -4.39
N VAL A 47 5.06 -12.99 -5.49
CA VAL A 47 4.84 -13.78 -6.71
C VAL A 47 6.16 -14.21 -7.34
N SER A 48 6.15 -15.39 -8.00
CA SER A 48 7.28 -15.81 -8.83
C SER A 48 7.37 -14.98 -10.11
N MET A 49 8.56 -14.85 -10.67
CA MET A 49 8.81 -14.09 -11.91
C MET A 49 8.01 -14.62 -13.11
N GLU A 50 7.61 -15.90 -13.08
CA GLU A 50 6.88 -16.59 -14.15
C GLU A 50 5.37 -16.71 -13.89
N ALA A 51 4.87 -16.16 -12.79
CA ALA A 51 3.45 -16.29 -12.43
C ALA A 51 2.55 -15.64 -13.49
N PRO A 52 1.54 -16.36 -14.03
CA PRO A 52 0.61 -15.78 -15.00
C PRO A 52 -0.36 -14.83 -14.32
N LYS A 53 -0.78 -13.77 -15.02
CA LYS A 53 -1.84 -12.88 -14.55
C LYS A 53 -3.16 -13.62 -14.34
N ALA A 54 -3.94 -13.20 -13.33
CA ALA A 54 -5.29 -13.66 -13.15
C ALA A 54 -6.20 -13.25 -14.34
N VAL A 55 -7.26 -14.01 -14.57
CA VAL A 55 -8.15 -13.82 -15.75
C VAL A 55 -8.72 -12.41 -15.84
N TYR A 56 -9.10 -11.80 -14.71
CA TYR A 56 -9.63 -10.43 -14.69
C TYR A 56 -8.54 -9.37 -15.02
N GLN A 57 -7.29 -9.64 -14.68
CA GLN A 57 -6.14 -8.77 -14.98
C GLN A 57 -5.78 -8.81 -16.46
N LYS A 58 -5.92 -9.99 -17.11
CA LYS A 58 -5.70 -10.15 -18.56
C LYS A 58 -6.70 -9.33 -19.40
N ARG A 59 -7.93 -9.12 -18.89
CA ARG A 59 -8.94 -8.32 -19.58
C ARG A 59 -8.68 -6.82 -19.51
N ALA A 60 -7.91 -6.37 -18.53
CA ALA A 60 -7.61 -4.96 -18.28
C ALA A 60 -6.31 -4.48 -18.96
N THR A 61 -5.46 -5.40 -19.42
CA THR A 61 -4.15 -5.08 -20.00
C THR A 61 -3.91 -5.88 -21.27
N GLU A 62 -3.63 -5.20 -22.38
CA GLU A 62 -3.40 -5.78 -23.72
C GLU A 62 -2.03 -6.47 -23.91
N ASN A 63 -1.15 -6.49 -22.88
CA ASN A 63 0.22 -6.97 -23.00
C ASN A 63 0.42 -8.38 -22.42
N GLU A 64 1.32 -9.16 -23.04
CA GLU A 64 1.84 -10.45 -22.56
C GLU A 64 2.70 -10.35 -21.27
N GLU A 65 2.48 -9.33 -20.47
CA GLU A 65 3.19 -9.04 -19.24
C GLU A 65 2.85 -10.07 -18.15
N THR A 66 3.85 -10.55 -17.41
CA THR A 66 3.63 -11.46 -16.26
C THR A 66 3.01 -10.72 -15.07
N GLN A 67 2.43 -11.47 -14.12
CA GLN A 67 1.92 -10.88 -12.87
C GLN A 67 3.05 -10.18 -12.09
N TYR A 68 4.25 -10.75 -12.07
CA TYR A 68 5.42 -10.16 -11.46
C TYR A 68 5.74 -8.78 -12.07
N GLN A 69 5.84 -8.70 -13.40
CA GLN A 69 6.15 -7.45 -14.09
C GLN A 69 5.10 -6.38 -13.84
N MET A 70 3.82 -6.76 -13.82
CA MET A 70 2.73 -5.85 -13.51
C MET A 70 2.84 -5.29 -12.08
N LEU A 71 3.05 -6.14 -11.09
CA LEU A 71 3.19 -5.72 -9.69
C LEU A 71 4.45 -4.91 -9.47
N LYS A 72 5.57 -5.28 -10.10
CA LYS A 72 6.84 -4.55 -9.97
C LYS A 72 6.76 -3.12 -10.47
N LYS A 73 5.98 -2.86 -11.51
CA LYS A 73 5.72 -1.48 -12.00
C LYS A 73 4.89 -0.64 -11.02
N LEU A 74 4.10 -1.28 -10.18
CA LEU A 74 3.26 -0.61 -9.19
C LEU A 74 3.97 -0.44 -7.84
N GLU A 75 5.14 -1.07 -7.66
CA GLU A 75 5.88 -1.03 -6.41
C GLU A 75 6.55 0.34 -6.21
N LEU A 76 6.45 0.86 -5.00
CA LEU A 76 7.29 1.95 -4.49
C LEU A 76 8.33 1.37 -3.54
N SER A 77 9.51 1.98 -3.49
CA SER A 77 10.55 1.59 -2.56
C SER A 77 10.19 1.94 -1.11
N PHE A 78 10.84 1.30 -0.15
CA PHE A 78 10.70 1.68 1.26
C PHE A 78 11.12 3.14 1.52
N GLU A 79 12.13 3.63 0.80
CA GLU A 79 12.56 5.03 0.85
C GLU A 79 11.44 5.98 0.38
N ASP A 80 10.70 5.61 -0.67
CA ASP A 80 9.55 6.39 -1.12
C ASP A 80 8.46 6.43 -0.05
N PHE A 81 8.18 5.31 0.62
CA PHE A 81 7.21 5.26 1.71
C PHE A 81 7.61 6.09 2.92
N ILE A 82 8.92 6.18 3.24
CA ILE A 82 9.43 7.10 4.26
C ILE A 82 9.09 8.55 3.89
N GLN A 83 9.31 8.94 2.63
CA GLN A 83 8.96 10.28 2.14
C GLN A 83 7.45 10.54 2.24
N LEU A 84 6.61 9.57 1.86
CA LEU A 84 5.15 9.70 1.95
C LEU A 84 4.66 9.82 3.40
N SER A 85 5.23 9.03 4.30
CA SER A 85 4.95 9.11 5.74
C SER A 85 5.35 10.48 6.33
N ASN A 86 6.54 10.96 5.98
CA ASN A 86 7.02 12.28 6.42
C ASN A 86 6.13 13.42 5.90
N LEU A 87 5.76 13.40 4.60
CA LEU A 87 4.86 14.38 4.02
C LEU A 87 3.50 14.36 4.73
N SER A 88 2.94 13.18 4.97
CA SER A 88 1.65 13.03 5.66
C SER A 88 1.70 13.63 7.06
N ASN A 89 2.76 13.34 7.80
CA ASN A 89 2.98 13.90 9.15
C ASN A 89 3.14 15.42 9.12
N GLU A 90 3.89 15.95 8.17
CA GLU A 90 4.12 17.39 8.01
C GLU A 90 2.82 18.16 7.77
N ILE A 91 1.94 17.66 6.90
CA ILE A 91 0.68 18.32 6.57
C ILE A 91 -0.48 17.92 7.50
N GLY A 92 -0.26 17.02 8.44
CA GLY A 92 -1.24 16.64 9.47
C GLY A 92 -2.37 15.75 8.95
N ILE A 93 -2.04 14.73 8.14
CA ILE A 93 -2.95 13.63 7.79
C ILE A 93 -2.32 12.30 8.24
N ASP A 94 -3.11 11.37 8.73
CA ASP A 94 -2.56 10.07 9.14
C ASP A 94 -2.12 9.27 7.92
N PHE A 95 -0.88 8.75 7.97
CA PHE A 95 -0.37 7.81 6.97
C PHE A 95 -0.68 6.39 7.42
N LEU A 96 -1.23 5.59 6.51
CA LEU A 96 -1.46 4.16 6.71
C LEU A 96 -0.98 3.39 5.47
N SER A 97 -0.53 2.18 5.68
CA SER A 97 -0.28 1.24 4.59
C SER A 97 -0.60 -0.19 5.02
N THR A 98 -1.06 -0.99 4.06
CA THR A 98 -1.32 -2.42 4.25
C THR A 98 -0.10 -3.19 3.77
N PRO A 99 0.58 -3.98 4.62
CA PRO A 99 1.67 -4.84 4.18
C PRO A 99 1.12 -6.11 3.50
N PHE A 100 1.84 -6.61 2.50
CA PHE A 100 1.50 -7.86 1.80
C PHE A 100 2.56 -8.94 1.94
N ASP A 101 3.65 -8.67 2.64
CA ASP A 101 4.74 -9.61 2.90
C ASP A 101 5.44 -9.27 4.23
N GLU A 102 6.32 -10.17 4.67
CA GLU A 102 6.98 -10.04 5.97
C GLU A 102 7.97 -8.87 6.05
N ASP A 103 8.67 -8.57 4.97
CA ASP A 103 9.60 -7.44 4.93
C ASP A 103 8.83 -6.12 5.00
N SER A 104 7.68 -6.05 4.33
CA SER A 104 6.76 -4.91 4.43
C SER A 104 6.20 -4.73 5.84
N ILE A 105 5.89 -5.81 6.57
CA ILE A 105 5.47 -5.73 7.98
C ILE A 105 6.61 -5.15 8.82
N ALA A 106 7.83 -5.69 8.70
CA ALA A 106 8.98 -5.23 9.46
C ALA A 106 9.29 -3.75 9.20
N PHE A 107 9.25 -3.34 7.93
CA PHE A 107 9.46 -1.95 7.53
C PHE A 107 8.39 -1.01 8.10
N LEU A 108 7.10 -1.36 7.92
CA LEU A 108 6.00 -0.50 8.39
C LEU A 108 5.92 -0.38 9.90
N ALA A 109 6.45 -1.36 10.65
CA ALA A 109 6.56 -1.28 12.10
C ALA A 109 7.46 -0.14 12.60
N GLU A 110 8.39 0.34 11.76
CA GLU A 110 9.27 1.47 12.05
C GLU A 110 8.62 2.84 11.76
N LEU A 111 7.46 2.86 11.08
CA LEU A 111 6.76 4.09 10.72
C LEU A 111 5.67 4.44 11.76
N PRO A 112 5.37 5.74 11.95
CA PRO A 112 4.37 6.19 12.92
C PRO A 112 2.94 5.99 12.41
N MET A 113 2.51 4.74 12.24
CA MET A 113 1.12 4.40 11.91
C MET A 113 0.28 4.22 13.18
N LYS A 114 -0.94 4.75 13.19
CA LYS A 114 -1.85 4.65 14.33
C LYS A 114 -2.40 3.24 14.55
N PHE A 115 -2.57 2.48 13.49
CA PHE A 115 -3.08 1.11 13.52
C PHE A 115 -2.71 0.36 12.24
N TRP A 116 -2.83 -0.96 12.31
CA TRP A 116 -2.59 -1.85 11.20
C TRP A 116 -3.88 -2.12 10.42
N LYS A 117 -3.80 -2.14 9.10
CA LYS A 117 -4.87 -2.66 8.25
C LYS A 117 -4.52 -4.07 7.80
N ILE A 118 -5.30 -5.04 8.25
CA ILE A 118 -5.18 -6.43 7.80
C ILE A 118 -5.96 -6.58 6.49
N PRO A 119 -5.34 -7.01 5.38
CA PRO A 119 -6.05 -7.24 4.14
C PRO A 119 -6.93 -8.49 4.25
N SER A 120 -8.04 -8.52 3.53
CA SER A 120 -8.99 -9.64 3.59
C SER A 120 -8.38 -10.98 3.22
N GLY A 121 -7.39 -11.00 2.32
CA GLY A 121 -6.67 -12.21 1.94
C GLY A 121 -5.81 -12.83 3.04
N GLU A 122 -5.45 -12.06 4.07
CA GLU A 122 -4.56 -12.47 5.16
C GLU A 122 -5.30 -12.77 6.47
N ILE A 123 -6.62 -12.67 6.50
CA ILE A 123 -7.41 -12.85 7.73
C ILE A 123 -7.31 -14.26 8.31
N THR A 124 -6.99 -15.25 7.50
CA THR A 124 -6.76 -16.65 7.91
C THR A 124 -5.28 -17.02 7.98
N ASN A 125 -4.37 -16.12 7.61
CA ASN A 125 -2.93 -16.34 7.63
C ASN A 125 -2.40 -16.11 9.04
N ARG A 126 -2.43 -17.16 9.87
CA ARG A 126 -2.00 -17.09 11.27
C ARG A 126 -0.55 -16.58 11.45
N PRO A 127 0.47 -17.05 10.70
CA PRO A 127 1.83 -16.53 10.82
C PRO A 127 1.91 -15.01 10.57
N TYR A 128 1.24 -14.52 9.54
CA TYR A 128 1.15 -13.10 9.22
C TYR A 128 0.51 -12.29 10.37
N LEU A 129 -0.62 -12.78 10.90
CA LEU A 129 -1.32 -12.11 12.00
C LEU A 129 -0.47 -12.04 13.28
N LEU A 130 0.24 -13.13 13.62
CA LEU A 130 1.14 -13.16 14.77
C LEU A 130 2.34 -12.22 14.62
N LYS A 131 2.77 -11.95 13.39
CA LYS A 131 3.88 -11.02 13.13
C LYS A 131 3.46 -9.56 13.32
N ILE A 132 2.20 -9.24 13.07
CA ILE A 132 1.64 -7.89 13.27
C ILE A 132 1.26 -7.64 14.73
N ALA A 133 0.79 -8.68 15.43
CA ALA A 133 0.34 -8.56 16.83
C ALA A 133 1.49 -8.32 17.80
#